data_7ca173cfab1c7b601d426971538baab0
#
_entry.id   7ca173cfab1c7b601d426971538baab0
#
_cell.length_a   1.000
_cell.length_b   1.000
_cell.length_c   1.000
_cell.angle_alpha   90.00
_cell.angle_beta   90.00
_cell.angle_gamma   90.00
#
_symmetry.space_group_name_H-M   'P 1'
#
loop_
_entity.id
_entity.type
_entity.pdbx_description
1 polymer ?
#
loop_
_entity_poly.entity_id
_entity_poly.type
_entity_poly.pdbx_seq_one_letter_code
_entity_poly.pdbx_strand_id
1 'polypeptide(L)'
;MGPATDRGNNLEKIIAAGANVVRMNFSHGTPEDHIARAEKVREIAKKLGKTVAILGDLQGPKIRVSTFKDGKIFLNIGDKFVLDAELPKGEGTQEVVGLDYKTLPQDVVPGDILLLDDGRVQLKVLSTEGAKVFTEVTVGGPLSNNKGINKLGGGLSADALTEKDKADIITAARIGVDYLAVSFPRSGEDLNYARQLARDAGLNAKIVAKVERAEAVATDEAMDDIILASDVIMVARGDLGVEIGDPELVAVQKKLIRRSRQLNRVVITATQMMESMISNPMPTRAEVMDVANAVLDGTDAVMLSAETAAGQYPAETVASMAKVCLGAEKMPGASVSHHRINIEFDDIEETIAMSAMFAANHMKGVSAIIAMSSSGRTPLLMSRISSGLPIFALSRHQETLNLCALYRGVTPVLYDDISRTMEGAQKAISLLKDKGFLMAGDVVXXXXVINSRGRICRRRFKYLPYSDSRVIVKEGLVSLLSLLFL
;
A
#
# COMPACT_ATOMS: atom_id res chain seq x y z
N MET A 1 -9.63 -6.05 -7.46
CA MET A 1 -10.29 -7.19 -8.14
C MET A 1 -11.80 -7.05 -7.97
N GLY A 2 -12.57 -7.39 -8.99
CA GLY A 2 -14.02 -7.30 -8.94
C GLY A 2 -14.62 -7.78 -10.25
N PRO A 3 -15.92 -7.49 -10.50
CA PRO A 3 -16.60 -7.98 -11.70
C PRO A 3 -15.90 -7.65 -13.02
N ALA A 4 -15.28 -6.47 -13.13
CA ALA A 4 -14.58 -6.09 -14.36
C ALA A 4 -13.33 -6.94 -14.61
N THR A 5 -12.62 -7.35 -13.57
CA THR A 5 -11.44 -8.21 -13.72
C THR A 5 -11.83 -9.66 -13.99
N ASP A 6 -13.04 -10.06 -13.63
CA ASP A 6 -13.53 -11.43 -13.86
C ASP A 6 -13.96 -11.65 -15.32
N ARG A 7 -14.24 -10.56 -16.07
CA ARG A 7 -14.72 -10.66 -17.45
C ARG A 7 -13.59 -11.06 -18.42
N GLY A 8 -13.84 -12.12 -19.19
CA GLY A 8 -12.94 -12.53 -20.27
C GLY A 8 -11.50 -12.73 -19.81
N ASN A 9 -10.56 -12.09 -20.50
CA ASN A 9 -9.15 -12.14 -20.16
C ASN A 9 -8.63 -10.84 -19.54
N ASN A 10 -9.50 -10.05 -18.91
CA ASN A 10 -9.12 -8.76 -18.32
C ASN A 10 -8.05 -8.92 -17.25
N LEU A 11 -8.14 -9.94 -16.40
CA LEU A 11 -7.14 -10.16 -15.36
C LEU A 11 -5.74 -10.41 -15.96
N GLU A 12 -5.67 -11.23 -17.02
CA GLU A 12 -4.40 -11.47 -17.71
C GLU A 12 -3.86 -10.17 -18.32
N LYS A 13 -4.73 -9.37 -18.93
CA LYS A 13 -4.34 -8.07 -19.52
C LYS A 13 -3.81 -7.10 -18.45
N ILE A 14 -4.46 -7.07 -17.28
CA ILE A 14 -4.04 -6.21 -16.15
C ILE A 14 -2.65 -6.60 -15.67
N ILE A 15 -2.41 -7.89 -15.46
CA ILE A 15 -1.10 -8.38 -15.01
C ILE A 15 -0.04 -8.13 -16.08
N ALA A 16 -0.37 -8.36 -17.34
CA ALA A 16 0.54 -8.08 -18.47
C ALA A 16 0.85 -6.58 -18.58
N ALA A 17 -0.11 -5.71 -18.26
CA ALA A 17 0.05 -4.25 -18.29
C ALA A 17 0.93 -3.70 -17.17
N GLY A 18 1.25 -4.53 -16.15
CA GLY A 18 2.21 -4.16 -15.11
C GLY A 18 1.70 -4.15 -13.68
N ALA A 19 0.52 -4.69 -13.41
CA ALA A 19 0.04 -4.81 -12.03
C ALA A 19 0.99 -5.70 -11.23
N ASN A 20 1.49 -5.20 -10.11
CA ASN A 20 2.44 -5.91 -9.23
C ASN A 20 1.74 -6.53 -8.03
N VAL A 21 0.61 -5.98 -7.62
CA VAL A 21 -0.18 -6.44 -6.48
C VAL A 21 -1.65 -6.40 -6.87
N VAL A 22 -2.40 -7.44 -6.50
CA VAL A 22 -3.85 -7.44 -6.65
C VAL A 22 -4.50 -7.34 -5.27
N ARG A 23 -5.59 -6.59 -5.18
CA ARG A 23 -6.31 -6.34 -3.93
C ARG A 23 -7.64 -7.10 -3.94
N MET A 24 -7.84 -7.92 -2.92
CA MET A 24 -9.10 -8.60 -2.62
C MET A 24 -9.82 -7.78 -1.57
N ASN A 25 -10.88 -7.06 -1.98
CA ASN A 25 -11.65 -6.21 -1.06
C ASN A 25 -12.75 -7.04 -0.40
N PHE A 26 -12.54 -7.41 0.86
CA PHE A 26 -13.48 -8.25 1.61
C PHE A 26 -14.82 -7.54 1.94
N SER A 27 -14.94 -6.25 1.63
CA SER A 27 -16.24 -5.56 1.73
C SER A 27 -17.27 -6.08 0.72
N HIS A 28 -16.82 -6.78 -0.31
CA HIS A 28 -17.66 -7.25 -1.43
C HIS A 28 -17.31 -8.70 -1.75
N GLY A 29 -18.29 -9.44 -2.25
CA GLY A 29 -18.09 -10.83 -2.66
C GLY A 29 -18.12 -11.81 -1.50
N THR A 30 -18.01 -13.09 -1.83
CA THR A 30 -17.99 -14.17 -0.85
C THR A 30 -16.58 -14.71 -0.65
N PRO A 31 -16.31 -15.46 0.43
CA PRO A 31 -15.02 -16.13 0.58
C PRO A 31 -14.62 -16.95 -0.64
N GLU A 32 -15.57 -17.67 -1.23
CA GLU A 32 -15.34 -18.52 -2.40
C GLU A 32 -14.93 -17.69 -3.63
N ASP A 33 -15.55 -16.52 -3.81
CA ASP A 33 -15.18 -15.59 -4.90
C ASP A 33 -13.71 -15.17 -4.77
N HIS A 34 -13.29 -14.80 -3.56
CA HIS A 34 -11.93 -14.33 -3.32
C HIS A 34 -10.90 -15.45 -3.47
N ILE A 35 -11.22 -16.65 -3.00
CA ILE A 35 -10.35 -17.82 -3.15
C ILE A 35 -10.15 -18.13 -4.64
N ALA A 36 -11.26 -18.17 -5.41
CA ALA A 36 -11.20 -18.44 -6.85
C ALA A 36 -10.37 -17.38 -7.60
N ARG A 37 -10.56 -16.09 -7.26
CA ARG A 37 -9.77 -15.00 -7.85
C ARG A 37 -8.30 -15.15 -7.54
N ALA A 38 -7.96 -15.51 -6.31
CA ALA A 38 -6.55 -15.68 -5.89
C ALA A 38 -5.88 -16.81 -6.67
N GLU A 39 -6.58 -17.94 -6.84
CA GLU A 39 -6.08 -19.06 -7.63
C GLU A 39 -5.82 -18.63 -9.08
N LYS A 40 -6.75 -17.87 -9.66
CA LYS A 40 -6.63 -17.37 -11.03
C LYS A 40 -5.44 -16.42 -11.19
N VAL A 41 -5.24 -15.53 -10.21
CA VAL A 41 -4.08 -14.61 -10.19
C VAL A 41 -2.78 -15.42 -10.22
N ARG A 42 -2.66 -16.42 -9.38
CA ARG A 42 -1.45 -17.25 -9.29
C ARG A 42 -1.19 -18.02 -10.57
N GLU A 43 -2.25 -18.60 -11.16
CA GLU A 43 -2.19 -19.29 -12.44
C GLU A 43 -1.66 -18.37 -13.55
N ILE A 44 -2.24 -17.18 -13.67
CA ILE A 44 -1.86 -16.20 -14.71
C ILE A 44 -0.45 -15.67 -14.47
N ALA A 45 -0.09 -15.34 -13.23
CA ALA A 45 1.25 -14.86 -12.89
C ALA A 45 2.30 -15.89 -13.32
N LYS A 46 2.06 -17.17 -13.00
CA LYS A 46 2.95 -18.27 -13.40
C LYS A 46 3.05 -18.37 -14.92
N LYS A 47 1.91 -18.33 -15.61
CA LYS A 47 1.85 -18.38 -17.08
C LYS A 47 2.68 -17.26 -17.72
N LEU A 48 2.59 -16.06 -17.17
CA LEU A 48 3.29 -14.86 -17.70
C LEU A 48 4.73 -14.72 -17.17
N GLY A 49 5.16 -15.61 -16.27
CA GLY A 49 6.48 -15.52 -15.65
C GLY A 49 6.65 -14.28 -14.77
N LYS A 50 5.57 -13.80 -14.16
CA LYS A 50 5.56 -12.59 -13.33
C LYS A 50 5.30 -12.91 -11.88
N THR A 51 5.79 -12.05 -10.99
CA THR A 51 5.50 -12.10 -9.56
C THR A 51 4.39 -11.11 -9.26
N VAL A 52 3.29 -11.59 -8.68
CA VAL A 52 2.14 -10.75 -8.30
C VAL A 52 1.77 -11.10 -6.86
N ALA A 53 1.81 -10.10 -5.98
CA ALA A 53 1.40 -10.27 -4.59
C ALA A 53 -0.12 -10.15 -4.46
N ILE A 54 -0.66 -10.72 -3.38
CA ILE A 54 -2.08 -10.62 -3.05
C ILE A 54 -2.23 -9.88 -1.73
N LEU A 55 -3.04 -8.82 -1.75
CA LEU A 55 -3.38 -8.02 -0.58
C LEU A 55 -4.85 -8.24 -0.25
N GLY A 56 -5.13 -8.76 0.95
CA GLY A 56 -6.49 -8.88 1.47
C GLY A 56 -6.84 -7.61 2.25
N ASP A 57 -7.95 -6.98 1.93
CA ASP A 57 -8.35 -5.69 2.51
C ASP A 57 -9.61 -5.88 3.34
N LEU A 58 -9.47 -5.78 4.65
CA LEU A 58 -10.58 -5.93 5.60
C LEU A 58 -11.52 -4.74 5.51
N GLN A 59 -12.81 -4.99 5.71
CA GLN A 59 -13.84 -3.95 5.63
C GLN A 59 -13.68 -2.89 6.72
N GLY A 60 -13.38 -3.31 7.93
CA GLY A 60 -13.33 -2.43 9.08
C GLY A 60 -14.71 -1.98 9.53
N PRO A 61 -14.77 -1.08 10.52
CA PRO A 61 -16.01 -0.61 11.09
C PRO A 61 -16.56 0.60 10.34
N LYS A 62 -16.86 0.45 9.05
CA LYS A 62 -17.41 1.57 8.29
C LYS A 62 -18.81 1.87 8.80
N ILE A 63 -18.96 3.03 9.45
CA ILE A 63 -20.21 3.49 10.04
C ILE A 63 -21.12 3.98 8.90
N ARG A 64 -22.38 3.55 8.92
CA ARG A 64 -23.34 3.87 7.85
C ARG A 64 -24.71 4.20 8.39
N VAL A 65 -25.42 5.07 7.67
CA VAL A 65 -26.88 5.17 7.85
C VAL A 65 -27.52 3.87 7.38
N SER A 66 -28.64 3.52 7.96
CA SER A 66 -29.42 2.36 7.59
C SER A 66 -30.17 2.63 6.28
N THR A 67 -31.33 1.99 6.09
CA THR A 67 -32.07 2.11 4.84
C THR A 67 -33.33 2.94 5.01
N PHE A 68 -33.71 3.63 3.95
CA PHE A 68 -34.91 4.45 3.84
C PHE A 68 -36.04 3.66 3.22
N LYS A 69 -37.30 3.96 3.63
CA LYS A 69 -38.50 3.34 3.06
C LYS A 69 -38.53 3.48 1.53
N ASP A 70 -38.14 4.67 1.03
CA ASP A 70 -38.18 4.98 -0.39
C ASP A 70 -36.80 4.87 -1.05
N GLY A 71 -35.81 4.30 -0.36
CA GLY A 71 -34.45 4.09 -0.90
C GLY A 71 -33.56 5.32 -0.84
N LYS A 72 -34.11 6.52 -0.88
CA LYS A 72 -33.36 7.78 -0.81
C LYS A 72 -34.29 8.93 -0.39
N ILE A 73 -33.67 9.98 0.14
CA ILE A 73 -34.34 11.25 0.48
C ILE A 73 -33.52 12.40 -0.09
N PHE A 74 -34.03 13.61 -0.01
CA PHE A 74 -33.28 14.82 -0.34
C PHE A 74 -33.37 15.78 0.85
N LEU A 75 -32.21 16.16 1.39
CA LEU A 75 -32.10 17.07 2.53
C LEU A 75 -31.75 18.47 2.07
N ASN A 76 -32.45 19.47 2.60
CA ASN A 76 -32.19 20.89 2.32
C ASN A 76 -31.47 21.53 3.51
N ILE A 77 -30.68 22.56 3.23
CA ILE A 77 -29.99 23.32 4.28
C ILE A 77 -31.02 23.85 5.27
N GLY A 78 -30.76 23.64 6.55
CA GLY A 78 -31.66 24.07 7.65
C GLY A 78 -32.64 22.99 8.11
N ASP A 79 -32.82 21.93 7.34
CA ASP A 79 -33.70 20.82 7.76
C ASP A 79 -33.21 20.22 9.08
N LYS A 80 -34.15 19.81 9.92
CA LYS A 80 -33.86 19.06 11.14
C LYS A 80 -33.90 17.58 10.77
N PHE A 81 -32.88 16.84 11.17
CA PHE A 81 -32.73 15.43 10.80
C PHE A 81 -32.22 14.63 11.99
N VAL A 82 -32.80 13.47 12.25
CA VAL A 82 -32.46 12.65 13.42
C VAL A 82 -31.74 11.37 12.95
N LEU A 83 -30.63 11.06 13.60
CA LEU A 83 -29.96 9.76 13.47
C LEU A 83 -30.34 8.96 14.73
N ASP A 84 -31.03 7.84 14.54
CA ASP A 84 -31.61 7.07 15.64
C ASP A 84 -31.05 5.65 15.67
N ALA A 85 -30.22 5.37 16.66
CA ALA A 85 -29.54 4.07 16.80
C ALA A 85 -30.52 2.91 17.02
N GLU A 86 -31.73 3.19 17.46
CA GLU A 86 -32.76 2.16 17.71
C GLU A 86 -33.78 2.00 16.59
N LEU A 87 -33.76 2.87 15.56
CA LEU A 87 -34.73 2.77 14.46
C LEU A 87 -34.49 1.48 13.65
N PRO A 88 -35.53 0.66 13.46
CA PRO A 88 -35.36 -0.57 12.67
C PRO A 88 -34.93 -0.29 11.23
N LYS A 89 -34.21 -1.24 10.65
CA LYS A 89 -33.77 -1.19 9.26
C LYS A 89 -35.01 -1.08 8.34
N GLY A 90 -34.93 -0.19 7.36
CA GLY A 90 -36.00 0.04 6.40
C GLY A 90 -37.02 1.07 6.81
N GLU A 91 -36.90 1.63 8.02
CA GLU A 91 -37.90 2.59 8.54
C GLU A 91 -37.46 4.05 8.35
N GLY A 92 -36.34 4.31 7.66
CA GLY A 92 -35.87 5.67 7.41
C GLY A 92 -36.87 6.52 6.61
N THR A 93 -37.00 7.79 6.99
CA THR A 93 -37.90 8.76 6.35
C THR A 93 -37.14 10.06 6.04
N GLN A 94 -37.88 11.06 5.61
CA GLN A 94 -37.33 12.40 5.37
C GLN A 94 -36.81 13.06 6.67
N GLU A 95 -37.24 12.60 7.84
CA GLU A 95 -36.97 13.22 9.13
C GLU A 95 -36.00 12.42 9.99
N VAL A 96 -35.83 11.10 9.75
CA VAL A 96 -35.06 10.23 10.63
C VAL A 96 -34.52 9.03 9.85
N VAL A 97 -33.32 8.57 10.22
CA VAL A 97 -32.79 7.30 9.69
C VAL A 97 -32.05 6.54 10.79
N GLY A 98 -32.05 5.23 10.68
CA GLY A 98 -31.30 4.37 11.60
C GLY A 98 -29.81 4.36 11.31
N LEU A 99 -29.07 3.73 12.21
CA LEU A 99 -27.62 3.61 12.18
C LEU A 99 -27.22 2.16 12.41
N ASP A 100 -26.15 1.74 11.76
CA ASP A 100 -25.51 0.47 12.11
C ASP A 100 -24.58 0.62 13.34
N TYR A 101 -24.09 1.82 13.60
CA TYR A 101 -23.19 2.12 14.74
C TYR A 101 -23.99 2.64 15.93
N LYS A 102 -24.30 1.71 16.84
CA LYS A 102 -25.27 1.97 17.93
C LYS A 102 -24.75 2.93 19.00
N THR A 103 -23.45 3.13 19.10
CA THR A 103 -22.84 4.01 20.11
C THR A 103 -22.57 5.44 19.59
N LEU A 104 -22.99 5.77 18.37
CA LEU A 104 -22.81 7.13 17.83
C LEU A 104 -23.29 8.22 18.80
N PRO A 105 -24.49 8.09 19.47
CA PRO A 105 -24.93 9.16 20.38
C PRO A 105 -23.98 9.43 21.54
N GLN A 106 -23.14 8.46 21.94
CA GLN A 106 -22.16 8.66 23.01
C GLN A 106 -20.86 9.28 22.49
N ASP A 107 -20.61 9.23 21.19
CA ASP A 107 -19.35 9.71 20.59
C ASP A 107 -19.42 11.14 20.08
N VAL A 108 -20.61 11.75 20.09
CA VAL A 108 -20.79 13.09 19.53
C VAL A 108 -21.32 14.07 20.59
N VAL A 109 -20.96 15.33 20.41
CA VAL A 109 -21.41 16.42 21.28
C VAL A 109 -22.00 17.56 20.44
N PRO A 110 -22.82 18.43 21.01
CA PRO A 110 -23.30 19.59 20.24
C PRO A 110 -22.20 20.40 19.61
N GLY A 111 -22.37 20.75 18.36
CA GLY A 111 -21.37 21.46 17.55
C GLY A 111 -20.55 20.58 16.62
N ASP A 112 -20.50 19.28 16.86
CA ASP A 112 -19.80 18.35 15.97
C ASP A 112 -20.43 18.37 14.57
N ILE A 113 -19.61 18.14 13.56
CA ILE A 113 -20.06 18.02 12.16
C ILE A 113 -19.93 16.56 11.73
N LEU A 114 -21.06 16.00 11.31
CA LEU A 114 -21.09 14.65 10.73
C LEU A 114 -21.13 14.77 9.21
N LEU A 115 -20.31 13.96 8.56
CA LEU A 115 -20.07 13.99 7.11
C LEU A 115 -20.65 12.72 6.51
N LEU A 116 -21.74 12.85 5.76
CA LEU A 116 -22.46 11.72 5.18
C LEU A 116 -22.18 11.66 3.68
N ASP A 117 -22.14 10.44 3.14
CA ASP A 117 -21.88 10.19 1.71
C ASP A 117 -20.60 10.92 1.26
N ASP A 118 -19.50 10.67 1.98
CA ASP A 118 -18.18 11.27 1.72
C ASP A 118 -18.20 12.79 1.77
N GLY A 119 -19.03 13.35 2.68
CA GLY A 119 -19.11 14.79 2.92
C GLY A 119 -20.06 15.54 2.00
N ARG A 120 -20.75 14.84 1.10
CA ARG A 120 -21.73 15.47 0.19
C ARG A 120 -22.93 16.04 0.94
N VAL A 121 -23.27 15.44 2.08
CA VAL A 121 -24.28 15.94 3.01
C VAL A 121 -23.59 16.14 4.36
N GLN A 122 -23.84 17.30 4.99
CA GLN A 122 -23.22 17.60 6.28
C GLN A 122 -24.29 17.96 7.30
N LEU A 123 -24.15 17.40 8.51
CA LEU A 123 -25.09 17.59 9.61
C LEU A 123 -24.33 18.15 10.80
N LYS A 124 -24.85 19.25 11.37
CA LYS A 124 -24.34 19.79 12.64
C LYS A 124 -25.14 19.18 13.80
N VAL A 125 -24.44 18.57 14.75
CA VAL A 125 -25.08 17.99 15.94
C VAL A 125 -25.61 19.12 16.81
N LEU A 126 -26.89 19.06 17.15
CA LEU A 126 -27.55 20.02 18.04
C LEU A 126 -27.61 19.49 19.49
N SER A 127 -27.97 18.20 19.62
CA SER A 127 -28.07 17.55 20.94
C SER A 127 -28.13 16.04 20.75
N THR A 128 -27.95 15.33 21.86
CA THR A 128 -28.17 13.87 21.90
C THR A 128 -29.14 13.57 23.06
N GLU A 129 -30.01 12.59 22.85
CA GLU A 129 -30.94 12.13 23.87
C GLU A 129 -31.21 10.63 23.66
N GLY A 130 -30.74 9.81 24.60
CA GLY A 130 -30.87 8.37 24.50
C GLY A 130 -30.14 7.82 23.24
N ALA A 131 -30.90 7.18 22.39
CA ALA A 131 -30.37 6.58 21.13
C ALA A 131 -30.35 7.60 19.99
N LYS A 132 -30.78 8.82 20.18
CA LYS A 132 -31.02 9.79 19.11
C LYS A 132 -29.97 10.90 19.11
N VAL A 133 -29.51 11.24 17.88
CA VAL A 133 -28.66 12.40 17.61
C VAL A 133 -29.53 13.39 16.81
N PHE A 134 -29.80 14.53 17.37
CA PHE A 134 -30.59 15.61 16.74
C PHE A 134 -29.63 16.52 15.99
N THR A 135 -29.88 16.72 14.69
CA THR A 135 -28.99 17.49 13.83
C THR A 135 -29.73 18.52 13.00
N GLU A 136 -28.94 19.44 12.44
CA GLU A 136 -29.39 20.39 11.43
C GLU A 136 -28.50 20.25 10.20
N VAL A 137 -29.12 20.22 9.03
CA VAL A 137 -28.40 20.09 7.76
C VAL A 137 -27.66 21.39 7.45
N THR A 138 -26.33 21.32 7.29
CA THR A 138 -25.50 22.48 6.92
C THR A 138 -25.08 22.42 5.45
N VAL A 139 -24.99 21.22 4.86
CA VAL A 139 -24.83 21.03 3.41
C VAL A 139 -25.85 19.99 2.98
N GLY A 140 -26.76 20.41 2.09
CA GLY A 140 -27.88 19.58 1.63
C GLY A 140 -27.53 18.77 0.39
N GLY A 141 -28.37 17.77 0.10
CA GLY A 141 -28.22 16.94 -1.09
C GLY A 141 -28.97 15.62 -0.95
N PRO A 142 -28.86 14.76 -1.96
CA PRO A 142 -29.49 13.44 -1.88
C PRO A 142 -28.76 12.56 -0.86
N LEU A 143 -29.52 11.76 -0.13
CA LEU A 143 -28.96 10.77 0.81
C LEU A 143 -29.70 9.46 0.60
N SER A 144 -28.95 8.42 0.26
CA SER A 144 -29.52 7.09 -0.04
C SER A 144 -29.08 6.06 0.99
N ASN A 145 -29.56 4.83 0.79
CA ASN A 145 -29.32 3.69 1.68
C ASN A 145 -27.83 3.43 1.91
N ASN A 146 -27.48 3.10 3.15
CA ASN A 146 -26.17 2.56 3.54
C ASN A 146 -24.98 3.50 3.27
N LYS A 147 -25.23 4.80 3.22
CA LYS A 147 -24.15 5.78 3.02
C LYS A 147 -23.31 5.94 4.27
N GLY A 148 -22.01 6.13 4.06
CA GLY A 148 -21.04 6.29 5.15
C GLY A 148 -21.26 7.51 5.99
N ILE A 149 -20.87 7.43 7.26
CA ILE A 149 -20.85 8.56 8.20
C ILE A 149 -19.42 8.69 8.72
N ASN A 150 -18.85 9.88 8.60
CA ASN A 150 -17.61 10.25 9.25
C ASN A 150 -17.87 11.44 10.17
N LYS A 151 -16.96 11.68 11.10
CA LYS A 151 -17.02 12.86 11.99
C LYS A 151 -15.83 13.75 11.65
N LEU A 152 -16.08 15.00 11.34
CA LEU A 152 -14.99 15.95 11.04
C LEU A 152 -14.09 16.07 12.27
N GLY A 153 -12.78 15.85 12.07
CA GLY A 153 -11.81 15.84 13.16
C GLY A 153 -11.67 14.51 13.88
N GLY A 154 -12.46 13.49 13.51
CA GLY A 154 -12.35 12.14 14.09
C GLY A 154 -13.03 12.00 15.44
N GLY A 155 -12.63 10.97 16.20
CA GLY A 155 -13.10 10.74 17.56
C GLY A 155 -14.23 9.74 17.72
N LEU A 156 -14.55 8.96 16.68
CA LEU A 156 -15.51 7.87 16.82
C LEU A 156 -14.80 6.64 17.42
N SER A 157 -15.46 5.97 18.37
CA SER A 157 -14.84 4.91 19.17
C SER A 157 -14.99 3.49 18.61
N ALA A 158 -15.49 3.36 17.37
CA ALA A 158 -15.70 2.05 16.75
C ALA A 158 -14.40 1.23 16.70
N ASP A 159 -14.48 -0.02 17.13
CA ASP A 159 -13.34 -0.93 17.13
C ASP A 159 -12.88 -1.22 15.69
N ALA A 160 -11.58 -1.21 15.46
CA ALA A 160 -11.00 -1.39 14.14
C ALA A 160 -11.26 -2.78 13.54
N LEU A 161 -11.45 -3.80 14.39
CA LEU A 161 -11.63 -5.19 13.93
C LEU A 161 -13.01 -5.71 14.34
N THR A 162 -13.90 -5.78 13.37
CA THR A 162 -15.27 -6.29 13.56
C THR A 162 -15.28 -7.82 13.54
N GLU A 163 -16.40 -8.42 13.93
CA GLU A 163 -16.57 -9.88 13.83
C GLU A 163 -16.47 -10.35 12.37
N LYS A 164 -16.95 -9.54 11.42
CA LYS A 164 -16.76 -9.83 9.98
C LYS A 164 -15.27 -9.84 9.63
N ASP A 165 -14.51 -8.86 10.11
CA ASP A 165 -13.07 -8.81 9.85
C ASP A 165 -12.36 -10.05 10.39
N LYS A 166 -12.76 -10.53 11.56
CA LYS A 166 -12.18 -11.75 12.14
C LYS A 166 -12.46 -12.97 11.27
N ALA A 167 -13.69 -13.08 10.73
CA ALA A 167 -14.02 -14.14 9.77
C ALA A 167 -13.25 -13.98 8.46
N ASP A 168 -13.09 -12.76 7.99
CA ASP A 168 -12.34 -12.47 6.75
C ASP A 168 -10.84 -12.76 6.91
N ILE A 169 -10.27 -12.64 8.11
CA ILE A 169 -8.89 -13.03 8.39
C ILE A 169 -8.72 -14.54 8.18
N ILE A 170 -9.73 -15.35 8.57
CA ILE A 170 -9.71 -16.79 8.32
C ILE A 170 -9.72 -17.07 6.80
N THR A 171 -10.54 -16.34 6.04
CA THR A 171 -10.54 -16.42 4.57
C THR A 171 -9.19 -16.01 4.00
N ALA A 172 -8.60 -14.93 4.50
CA ALA A 172 -7.27 -14.46 4.08
C ALA A 172 -6.21 -15.54 4.32
N ALA A 173 -6.31 -16.26 5.44
CA ALA A 173 -5.40 -17.36 5.75
C ALA A 173 -5.59 -18.53 4.76
N ARG A 174 -6.83 -18.86 4.40
CA ARG A 174 -7.12 -19.88 3.38
C ARG A 174 -6.54 -19.51 2.02
N ILE A 175 -6.59 -18.24 1.67
CA ILE A 175 -6.00 -17.71 0.42
C ILE A 175 -4.47 -17.70 0.52
N GLY A 176 -3.92 -17.45 1.70
CA GLY A 176 -2.49 -17.23 1.90
C GLY A 176 -2.08 -15.88 1.36
N VAL A 177 -2.78 -14.81 1.74
CA VAL A 177 -2.45 -13.45 1.27
C VAL A 177 -1.06 -13.06 1.73
N ASP A 178 -0.37 -12.24 0.93
CA ASP A 178 0.96 -11.72 1.28
C ASP A 178 0.86 -10.52 2.21
N TYR A 179 -0.18 -9.71 2.02
CA TYR A 179 -0.45 -8.49 2.79
C TYR A 179 -1.89 -8.51 3.29
N LEU A 180 -2.10 -8.04 4.52
CA LEU A 180 -3.43 -7.90 5.14
C LEU A 180 -3.62 -6.45 5.55
N ALA A 181 -4.58 -5.77 4.93
CA ALA A 181 -4.84 -4.36 5.20
C ALA A 181 -5.96 -4.21 6.23
N VAL A 182 -5.67 -3.39 7.24
CA VAL A 182 -6.56 -3.11 8.36
C VAL A 182 -7.20 -1.74 8.13
N SER A 183 -8.53 -1.69 8.05
CA SER A 183 -9.29 -0.46 7.81
C SER A 183 -9.58 0.26 9.13
N PHE A 184 -9.44 1.57 9.12
CA PHE A 184 -9.74 2.46 10.21
C PHE A 184 -9.02 2.13 11.53
N PRO A 185 -7.71 1.81 11.52
CA PRO A 185 -7.01 1.63 12.79
C PRO A 185 -6.92 2.96 13.53
N ARG A 186 -7.12 2.91 14.86
CA ARG A 186 -7.03 4.08 15.73
C ARG A 186 -5.60 4.28 16.23
N SER A 187 -4.86 3.19 16.39
CA SER A 187 -3.51 3.19 16.97
C SER A 187 -2.74 1.96 16.53
N GLY A 188 -1.48 1.90 16.91
CA GLY A 188 -0.63 0.73 16.67
C GLY A 188 -1.15 -0.54 17.35
N GLU A 189 -1.87 -0.40 18.43
CA GLU A 189 -2.45 -1.55 19.15
C GLU A 189 -3.45 -2.31 18.27
N ASP A 190 -4.28 -1.60 17.52
CA ASP A 190 -5.22 -2.23 16.58
C ASP A 190 -4.47 -3.07 15.52
N LEU A 191 -3.33 -2.56 15.04
CA LEU A 191 -2.52 -3.26 14.04
C LEU A 191 -1.84 -4.50 14.63
N ASN A 192 -1.33 -4.40 15.85
CA ASN A 192 -0.73 -5.53 16.54
C ASN A 192 -1.79 -6.61 16.83
N TYR A 193 -3.00 -6.21 17.17
CA TYR A 193 -4.11 -7.14 17.37
C TYR A 193 -4.46 -7.87 16.07
N ALA A 194 -4.53 -7.16 14.95
CA ALA A 194 -4.77 -7.77 13.64
C ALA A 194 -3.68 -8.79 13.29
N ARG A 195 -2.43 -8.43 13.56
CA ARG A 195 -1.28 -9.33 13.33
C ARG A 195 -1.42 -10.60 14.16
N GLN A 196 -1.83 -10.48 15.42
CA GLN A 196 -2.02 -11.63 16.30
C GLN A 196 -3.16 -12.53 15.78
N LEU A 197 -4.28 -11.94 15.39
CA LEU A 197 -5.41 -12.71 14.82
C LEU A 197 -4.98 -13.45 13.56
N ALA A 198 -4.19 -12.82 12.70
CA ALA A 198 -3.67 -13.45 11.48
C ALA A 198 -2.77 -14.64 11.83
N ARG A 199 -1.85 -14.47 12.78
CA ARG A 199 -0.96 -15.54 13.25
C ARG A 199 -1.74 -16.71 13.85
N ASP A 200 -2.76 -16.40 14.65
CA ASP A 200 -3.62 -17.43 15.27
C ASP A 200 -4.38 -18.22 14.21
N ALA A 201 -4.68 -17.61 13.06
CA ALA A 201 -5.31 -18.28 11.91
C ALA A 201 -4.28 -19.00 11.02
N GLY A 202 -3.00 -18.97 11.36
CA GLY A 202 -1.93 -19.61 10.60
C GLY A 202 -1.40 -18.77 9.44
N LEU A 203 -1.68 -17.47 9.44
CA LEU A 203 -1.28 -16.55 8.35
C LEU A 203 -0.13 -15.66 8.79
N ASN A 204 0.97 -15.69 8.06
CA ASN A 204 2.13 -14.83 8.30
C ASN A 204 2.19 -13.71 7.24
N ALA A 205 1.11 -12.93 7.14
CA ALA A 205 1.03 -11.80 6.22
C ALA A 205 1.65 -10.55 6.83
N LYS A 206 2.13 -9.65 5.98
CA LYS A 206 2.56 -8.32 6.40
C LYS A 206 1.33 -7.44 6.59
N ILE A 207 1.35 -6.58 7.60
CA ILE A 207 0.20 -5.75 7.98
C ILE A 207 0.29 -4.39 7.28
N VAL A 208 -0.79 -4.01 6.61
CA VAL A 208 -0.95 -2.70 5.96
C VAL A 208 -1.89 -1.88 6.83
N ALA A 209 -1.43 -0.72 7.31
CA ALA A 209 -2.29 0.22 8.02
C ALA A 209 -2.94 1.17 7.02
N LYS A 210 -4.26 1.15 6.94
CA LYS A 210 -4.99 2.12 6.11
C LYS A 210 -5.20 3.38 6.97
N VAL A 211 -4.51 4.46 6.61
CA VAL A 211 -4.61 5.72 7.34
C VAL A 211 -5.85 6.45 6.82
N GLU A 212 -6.91 6.37 7.59
CA GLU A 212 -8.25 6.84 7.24
C GLU A 212 -8.87 7.77 8.28
N ARG A 213 -8.28 7.82 9.50
CA ARG A 213 -8.84 8.58 10.62
C ARG A 213 -7.99 9.82 10.91
N ALA A 214 -8.65 10.90 11.31
CA ALA A 214 -7.98 12.14 11.70
C ALA A 214 -7.02 11.92 12.87
N GLU A 215 -7.38 11.11 13.86
CA GLU A 215 -6.53 10.86 15.03
C GLU A 215 -5.22 10.17 14.68
N ALA A 216 -5.16 9.39 13.59
CA ALA A 216 -3.93 8.72 13.15
C ALA A 216 -2.86 9.72 12.68
N VAL A 217 -3.28 10.92 12.29
CA VAL A 217 -2.38 11.94 11.73
C VAL A 217 -2.37 13.23 12.56
N ALA A 218 -3.03 13.23 13.74
CA ALA A 218 -3.18 14.41 14.57
C ALA A 218 -1.86 14.92 15.14
N THR A 219 -0.94 14.02 15.46
CA THR A 219 0.40 14.37 16.00
C THR A 219 1.45 13.48 15.37
N ASP A 220 2.71 13.87 15.50
CA ASP A 220 3.84 13.08 15.01
C ASP A 220 3.91 11.73 15.76
N GLU A 221 3.62 11.74 17.06
CA GLU A 221 3.64 10.55 17.90
C GLU A 221 2.56 9.55 17.47
N ALA A 222 1.35 10.03 17.18
CA ALA A 222 0.24 9.18 16.71
C ALA A 222 0.59 8.57 15.34
N MET A 223 1.16 9.38 14.45
CA MET A 223 1.59 8.92 13.13
C MET A 223 2.69 7.85 13.26
N ASP A 224 3.72 8.10 14.08
CA ASP A 224 4.81 7.14 14.30
C ASP A 224 4.31 5.83 14.91
N ASP A 225 3.36 5.90 15.84
CA ASP A 225 2.78 4.71 16.47
C ASP A 225 2.15 3.77 15.42
N ILE A 226 1.36 4.34 14.52
CA ILE A 226 0.74 3.59 13.41
C ILE A 226 1.83 3.03 12.46
N ILE A 227 2.78 3.87 12.07
CA ILE A 227 3.85 3.46 11.11
C ILE A 227 4.69 2.33 11.69
N LEU A 228 5.12 2.46 12.95
CA LEU A 228 6.01 1.46 13.57
C LEU A 228 5.29 0.13 13.83
N ALA A 229 3.99 0.16 14.08
CA ALA A 229 3.21 -1.06 14.30
C ALA A 229 2.85 -1.79 13.00
N SER A 230 3.01 -1.15 11.85
CA SER A 230 2.68 -1.73 10.55
C SER A 230 3.94 -2.07 9.76
N ASP A 231 3.76 -2.80 8.67
CA ASP A 231 4.81 -3.08 7.68
C ASP A 231 4.66 -2.15 6.46
N VAL A 232 3.44 -1.75 6.17
CA VAL A 232 3.08 -0.92 5.02
C VAL A 232 2.05 0.12 5.48
N ILE A 233 2.20 1.35 4.99
CA ILE A 233 1.21 2.40 5.18
C ILE A 233 0.44 2.60 3.88
N MET A 234 -0.89 2.63 3.96
CA MET A 234 -1.74 3.02 2.83
C MET A 234 -2.35 4.38 3.14
N VAL A 235 -2.01 5.38 2.34
CA VAL A 235 -2.63 6.71 2.43
C VAL A 235 -3.98 6.58 1.72
N ALA A 236 -5.03 6.34 2.49
CA ALA A 236 -6.38 6.08 1.97
C ALA A 236 -7.12 7.43 1.89
N ARG A 237 -6.85 8.16 0.82
CA ARG A 237 -7.19 9.58 0.67
C ARG A 237 -8.69 9.87 0.72
N GLY A 238 -9.51 8.93 0.26
CA GLY A 238 -10.96 9.11 0.26
C GLY A 238 -11.52 9.38 1.65
N ASP A 239 -11.34 8.43 2.56
CA ASP A 239 -11.84 8.58 3.94
C ASP A 239 -11.03 9.59 4.74
N LEU A 240 -9.72 9.59 4.60
CA LEU A 240 -8.86 10.55 5.33
C LEU A 240 -9.20 12.00 4.95
N GLY A 241 -9.36 12.27 3.66
CA GLY A 241 -9.70 13.62 3.18
C GLY A 241 -11.03 14.10 3.71
N VAL A 242 -12.00 13.18 3.87
CA VAL A 242 -13.29 13.52 4.48
C VAL A 242 -13.09 13.97 5.93
N GLU A 243 -12.27 13.25 6.69
CA GLU A 243 -12.10 13.55 8.14
C GLU A 243 -11.23 14.78 8.43
N ILE A 244 -10.18 15.03 7.65
CA ILE A 244 -9.28 16.17 7.92
C ILE A 244 -9.52 17.36 7.00
N GLY A 245 -10.29 17.17 5.92
CA GLY A 245 -10.53 18.17 4.90
C GLY A 245 -9.52 18.08 3.76
N ASP A 246 -10.00 18.22 2.54
CA ASP A 246 -9.17 18.09 1.32
C ASP A 246 -7.95 19.04 1.31
N PRO A 247 -8.07 20.30 1.77
CA PRO A 247 -6.89 21.18 1.76
C PRO A 247 -5.72 20.65 2.59
N GLU A 248 -6.00 19.98 3.71
CA GLU A 248 -4.96 19.42 4.60
C GLU A 248 -4.35 18.13 4.06
N LEU A 249 -5.08 17.42 3.20
CA LEU A 249 -4.71 16.10 2.70
C LEU A 249 -3.36 16.11 1.99
N VAL A 250 -3.07 17.15 1.21
CA VAL A 250 -1.83 17.25 0.43
C VAL A 250 -0.60 17.20 1.33
N ALA A 251 -0.61 18.03 2.39
CA ALA A 251 0.50 18.09 3.33
C ALA A 251 0.65 16.78 4.10
N VAL A 252 -0.47 16.18 4.51
CA VAL A 252 -0.49 14.92 5.26
C VAL A 252 0.04 13.77 4.38
N GLN A 253 -0.36 13.71 3.11
CA GLN A 253 0.16 12.70 2.17
C GLN A 253 1.68 12.75 2.10
N LYS A 254 2.23 13.93 1.86
CA LYS A 254 3.69 14.13 1.74
C LYS A 254 4.40 13.75 3.03
N LYS A 255 3.83 14.12 4.16
CA LYS A 255 4.40 13.83 5.49
C LYS A 255 4.39 12.32 5.77
N LEU A 256 3.25 11.65 5.53
CA LEU A 256 3.12 10.19 5.72
C LEU A 256 4.12 9.43 4.86
N ILE A 257 4.24 9.79 3.57
CA ILE A 257 5.18 9.12 2.65
C ILE A 257 6.62 9.29 3.16
N ARG A 258 7.01 10.53 3.46
CA ARG A 258 8.36 10.83 3.93
C ARG A 258 8.67 10.08 5.24
N ARG A 259 7.78 10.18 6.21
CA ARG A 259 7.99 9.59 7.54
C ARG A 259 8.06 8.06 7.47
N SER A 260 7.16 7.45 6.68
CA SER A 260 7.17 5.99 6.49
C SER A 260 8.48 5.51 5.90
N ARG A 261 8.99 6.21 4.90
CA ARG A 261 10.29 5.88 4.29
C ARG A 261 11.43 6.01 5.31
N GLN A 262 11.41 7.06 6.13
CA GLN A 262 12.42 7.26 7.20
C GLN A 262 12.40 6.10 8.20
N LEU A 263 11.24 5.55 8.48
CA LEU A 263 11.05 4.44 9.42
C LEU A 263 11.09 3.06 8.73
N ASN A 264 11.58 3.01 7.50
CA ASN A 264 11.77 1.77 6.73
C ASN A 264 10.45 1.02 6.47
N ARG A 265 9.38 1.77 6.22
CA ARG A 265 8.07 1.20 5.86
C ARG A 265 7.72 1.53 4.41
N VAL A 266 6.99 0.62 3.79
CA VAL A 266 6.50 0.75 2.42
C VAL A 266 5.24 1.62 2.42
N VAL A 267 4.99 2.38 1.35
CA VAL A 267 3.83 3.26 1.25
C VAL A 267 3.04 2.99 -0.03
N ILE A 268 1.73 2.87 0.12
CA ILE A 268 0.77 2.82 -0.99
C ILE A 268 -0.04 4.12 -0.96
N THR A 269 -0.11 4.83 -2.08
CA THR A 269 -1.02 5.98 -2.22
C THR A 269 -2.27 5.51 -2.95
N ALA A 270 -3.42 5.75 -2.35
CA ALA A 270 -4.66 5.09 -2.73
C ALA A 270 -5.81 6.07 -2.90
N THR A 271 -6.80 5.62 -3.64
CA THR A 271 -8.13 6.20 -3.90
C THR A 271 -8.12 7.42 -4.81
N GLN A 272 -9.08 7.43 -5.72
CA GLN A 272 -9.34 8.53 -6.66
C GLN A 272 -8.12 8.90 -7.52
N MET A 273 -7.35 7.89 -7.95
CA MET A 273 -6.14 8.15 -8.73
C MET A 273 -6.44 8.33 -10.23
N MET A 274 -7.26 7.44 -10.81
CA MET A 274 -7.65 7.51 -12.23
C MET A 274 -9.17 7.36 -12.35
N GLU A 275 -9.92 7.99 -11.45
CA GLU A 275 -11.36 7.75 -11.28
C GLU A 275 -12.17 7.96 -12.56
N SER A 276 -11.81 8.93 -13.38
CA SER A 276 -12.51 9.18 -14.65
C SER A 276 -12.44 7.97 -15.58
N MET A 277 -11.40 7.13 -15.44
CA MET A 277 -11.23 5.94 -16.28
C MET A 277 -12.15 4.78 -15.90
N ILE A 278 -12.99 4.94 -14.88
CA ILE A 278 -14.11 4.02 -14.66
C ILE A 278 -15.00 3.97 -15.92
N SER A 279 -15.21 5.12 -16.54
CA SER A 279 -16.10 5.25 -17.72
C SER A 279 -15.42 5.84 -18.96
N ASN A 280 -14.20 6.32 -18.86
CA ASN A 280 -13.48 6.95 -19.97
C ASN A 280 -12.21 6.18 -20.30
N PRO A 281 -11.84 6.06 -21.58
CA PRO A 281 -10.63 5.31 -21.98
C PRO A 281 -9.32 6.05 -21.72
N MET A 282 -9.37 7.31 -21.31
CA MET A 282 -8.19 8.13 -21.02
C MET A 282 -8.36 8.90 -19.72
N PRO A 283 -7.29 9.12 -18.97
CA PRO A 283 -7.37 9.90 -17.72
C PRO A 283 -7.42 11.40 -18.03
N THR A 284 -7.85 12.19 -17.07
CA THR A 284 -7.73 13.64 -17.12
C THR A 284 -6.29 14.06 -16.83
N ARG A 285 -5.92 15.29 -17.22
CA ARG A 285 -4.60 15.84 -16.86
C ARG A 285 -4.42 15.98 -15.35
N ALA A 286 -5.49 16.30 -14.64
CA ALA A 286 -5.42 16.39 -13.16
C ALA A 286 -5.04 15.04 -12.54
N GLU A 287 -5.65 13.96 -13.03
CA GLU A 287 -5.33 12.60 -12.56
C GLU A 287 -3.89 12.22 -12.91
N VAL A 288 -3.41 12.55 -14.11
CA VAL A 288 -2.02 12.30 -14.51
C VAL A 288 -1.07 13.03 -13.55
N MET A 289 -1.36 14.29 -13.25
CA MET A 289 -0.54 15.09 -12.33
C MET A 289 -0.59 14.55 -10.91
N ASP A 290 -1.74 14.04 -10.46
CA ASP A 290 -1.91 13.45 -9.13
C ASP A 290 -1.06 12.18 -8.96
N VAL A 291 -1.14 11.27 -9.93
CA VAL A 291 -0.33 10.03 -9.90
C VAL A 291 1.15 10.38 -9.95
N ALA A 292 1.55 11.29 -10.86
CA ALA A 292 2.95 11.73 -10.97
C ALA A 292 3.44 12.34 -9.66
N ASN A 293 2.61 13.17 -9.00
CA ASN A 293 2.95 13.79 -7.72
C ASN A 293 3.19 12.73 -6.63
N ALA A 294 2.36 11.69 -6.56
CA ALA A 294 2.57 10.60 -5.59
C ALA A 294 3.92 9.90 -5.83
N VAL A 295 4.28 9.65 -7.09
CA VAL A 295 5.58 9.06 -7.44
C VAL A 295 6.72 9.98 -7.00
N LEU A 296 6.60 11.28 -7.26
CA LEU A 296 7.62 12.28 -6.89
C LEU A 296 7.72 12.46 -5.38
N ASP A 297 6.63 12.27 -4.64
CA ASP A 297 6.64 12.26 -3.17
C ASP A 297 7.45 11.08 -2.61
N GLY A 298 7.64 10.02 -3.42
CA GLY A 298 8.41 8.84 -3.02
C GLY A 298 7.58 7.63 -2.64
N THR A 299 6.29 7.61 -2.99
CA THR A 299 5.43 6.44 -2.70
C THR A 299 6.02 5.17 -3.34
N ASP A 300 5.83 4.02 -2.72
CA ASP A 300 6.26 2.74 -3.29
C ASP A 300 5.31 2.27 -4.37
N ALA A 301 4.01 2.47 -4.15
CA ALA A 301 2.99 2.00 -5.08
C ALA A 301 1.83 3.00 -5.14
N VAL A 302 1.14 2.98 -6.27
CA VAL A 302 -0.12 3.69 -6.48
C VAL A 302 -1.22 2.65 -6.69
N MET A 303 -2.42 2.91 -6.18
CA MET A 303 -3.49 1.91 -6.14
C MET A 303 -4.72 2.37 -6.93
N LEU A 304 -5.27 1.45 -7.71
CA LEU A 304 -6.55 1.59 -8.39
C LEU A 304 -7.61 0.82 -7.59
N SER A 305 -8.84 1.26 -7.64
CA SER A 305 -9.97 0.66 -6.92
C SER A 305 -11.09 0.31 -7.90
N ALA A 306 -12.15 1.11 -7.96
CA ALA A 306 -13.27 0.88 -8.88
C ALA A 306 -12.83 0.90 -10.34
N GLU A 307 -11.78 1.64 -10.66
CA GLU A 307 -11.23 1.77 -12.01
C GLU A 307 -10.92 0.40 -12.63
N THR A 308 -10.43 -0.53 -11.82
CA THR A 308 -10.14 -1.91 -12.28
C THR A 308 -11.19 -2.93 -11.81
N ALA A 309 -11.83 -2.69 -10.66
CA ALA A 309 -12.79 -3.65 -10.10
C ALA A 309 -14.14 -3.63 -10.80
N ALA A 310 -14.58 -2.45 -11.26
CA ALA A 310 -15.93 -2.25 -11.82
C ALA A 310 -15.91 -1.45 -13.14
N GLY A 311 -14.79 -0.84 -13.49
CA GLY A 311 -14.71 0.06 -14.64
C GLY A 311 -14.81 -0.64 -15.99
N GLN A 312 -15.00 0.16 -17.01
CA GLN A 312 -15.12 -0.31 -18.39
C GLN A 312 -13.74 -0.57 -19.03
N TYR A 313 -12.67 0.04 -18.50
CA TYR A 313 -11.34 0.03 -19.11
C TYR A 313 -10.24 -0.41 -18.12
N PRO A 314 -10.38 -1.58 -17.48
CA PRO A 314 -9.45 -1.96 -16.40
C PRO A 314 -8.00 -2.10 -16.85
N ALA A 315 -7.73 -2.74 -17.98
CA ALA A 315 -6.36 -2.93 -18.47
C ALA A 315 -5.75 -1.63 -18.97
N GLU A 316 -6.55 -0.81 -19.65
CA GLU A 316 -6.12 0.49 -20.15
C GLU A 316 -5.77 1.43 -18.99
N THR A 317 -6.50 1.32 -17.89
CA THR A 317 -6.23 2.13 -16.69
C THR A 317 -4.88 1.77 -16.08
N VAL A 318 -4.61 0.47 -15.93
CA VAL A 318 -3.29 0.00 -15.42
C VAL A 318 -2.17 0.46 -16.34
N ALA A 319 -2.35 0.30 -17.67
CA ALA A 319 -1.35 0.71 -18.65
C ALA A 319 -1.09 2.22 -18.61
N SER A 320 -2.16 3.03 -18.49
CA SER A 320 -2.04 4.49 -18.37
C SER A 320 -1.29 4.90 -17.10
N MET A 321 -1.66 4.29 -15.98
CA MET A 321 -1.00 4.54 -14.69
C MET A 321 0.50 4.19 -14.76
N ALA A 322 0.83 3.04 -15.36
CA ALA A 322 2.24 2.62 -15.52
C ALA A 322 3.02 3.66 -16.36
N LYS A 323 2.43 4.16 -17.44
CA LYS A 323 3.08 5.20 -18.27
C LYS A 323 3.33 6.48 -17.47
N VAL A 324 2.38 6.90 -16.64
CA VAL A 324 2.54 8.10 -15.81
C VAL A 324 3.68 7.89 -14.79
N CYS A 325 3.72 6.73 -14.14
CA CYS A 325 4.79 6.41 -13.19
C CYS A 325 6.17 6.49 -13.88
N LEU A 326 6.31 5.84 -15.03
CA LEU A 326 7.56 5.86 -15.80
C LEU A 326 7.93 7.28 -16.24
N GLY A 327 6.94 8.09 -16.59
CA GLY A 327 7.16 9.50 -16.93
C GLY A 327 7.69 10.31 -15.76
N ALA A 328 7.08 10.13 -14.59
CA ALA A 328 7.49 10.84 -13.38
C ALA A 328 8.90 10.42 -12.93
N GLU A 329 9.23 9.15 -13.10
CA GLU A 329 10.55 8.61 -12.71
C GLU A 329 11.71 9.17 -13.52
N LYS A 330 11.44 9.82 -14.66
CA LYS A 330 12.47 10.50 -15.47
C LYS A 330 12.98 11.80 -14.83
N MET A 331 12.23 12.33 -13.86
CA MET A 331 12.65 13.55 -13.15
C MET A 331 13.92 13.26 -12.34
N PRO A 332 14.95 14.10 -12.45
CA PRO A 332 16.19 13.88 -11.68
C PRO A 332 15.97 13.71 -10.18
N GLY A 333 15.04 14.45 -9.60
CA GLY A 333 14.71 14.33 -8.17
C GLY A 333 14.13 13.00 -7.76
N ALA A 334 13.59 12.24 -8.70
CA ALA A 334 13.04 10.91 -8.41
C ALA A 334 14.13 9.83 -8.34
N SER A 335 15.32 10.12 -8.89
CA SER A 335 16.42 9.16 -9.00
C SER A 335 17.60 9.48 -8.07
N VAL A 336 17.49 10.53 -7.26
CA VAL A 336 18.55 10.92 -6.30
C VAL A 336 17.90 11.17 -4.94
N SER A 337 18.56 10.68 -3.91
CA SER A 337 18.06 10.87 -2.54
C SER A 337 19.19 11.40 -1.65
N HIS A 338 18.88 12.48 -0.97
CA HIS A 338 19.80 13.07 0.02
C HIS A 338 19.30 12.90 1.45
N HIS A 339 18.12 12.30 1.64
CA HIS A 339 17.43 12.33 2.93
C HIS A 339 18.10 11.47 4.01
N ARG A 340 19.06 10.60 3.64
CA ARG A 340 19.76 9.74 4.60
C ARG A 340 21.26 9.96 4.68
N ILE A 341 21.79 10.95 3.96
CA ILE A 341 23.24 11.18 3.88
C ILE A 341 23.82 11.54 5.26
N ASN A 342 23.07 12.27 6.06
CA ASN A 342 23.54 12.78 7.36
C ASN A 342 22.88 12.10 8.56
N ILE A 343 22.33 10.89 8.36
CA ILE A 343 21.68 10.12 9.44
C ILE A 343 22.66 9.08 9.99
N GLU A 344 22.69 8.92 11.30
CA GLU A 344 23.42 7.83 11.96
C GLU A 344 22.50 6.61 11.99
N PHE A 345 23.08 5.45 11.75
CA PHE A 345 22.35 4.18 11.71
C PHE A 345 22.78 3.29 12.87
N ASP A 346 21.82 2.67 13.53
CA ASP A 346 22.07 1.70 14.60
C ASP A 346 22.09 0.25 14.08
N ASP A 347 21.70 0.06 12.82
CA ASP A 347 21.55 -1.27 12.20
C ASP A 347 22.61 -1.46 11.12
N ILE A 348 23.41 -2.51 11.24
CA ILE A 348 24.49 -2.85 10.29
C ILE A 348 23.90 -3.07 8.88
N GLU A 349 22.77 -3.79 8.78
CA GLU A 349 22.16 -4.10 7.48
C GLU A 349 21.69 -2.82 6.78
N GLU A 350 21.14 -1.89 7.54
CA GLU A 350 20.71 -0.58 7.04
C GLU A 350 21.90 0.25 6.54
N THR A 351 22.99 0.26 7.33
CA THR A 351 24.22 0.96 6.96
C THR A 351 24.79 0.41 5.64
N ILE A 352 24.81 -0.91 5.50
CA ILE A 352 25.32 -1.58 4.30
C ILE A 352 24.41 -1.28 3.09
N ALA A 353 23.11 -1.34 3.28
CA ALA A 353 22.16 -1.02 2.21
C ALA A 353 22.34 0.42 1.72
N MET A 354 22.47 1.37 2.66
CA MET A 354 22.74 2.77 2.34
C MET A 354 24.04 2.94 1.57
N SER A 355 25.12 2.29 2.04
CA SER A 355 26.42 2.35 1.40
C SER A 355 26.39 1.79 -0.02
N ALA A 356 25.71 0.66 -0.22
CA ALA A 356 25.55 0.03 -1.53
C ALA A 356 24.77 0.96 -2.49
N MET A 357 23.70 1.56 -2.01
CA MET A 357 22.89 2.48 -2.84
C MET A 357 23.66 3.75 -3.17
N PHE A 358 24.40 4.30 -2.20
CA PHE A 358 25.26 5.47 -2.46
C PHE A 358 26.29 5.13 -3.54
N ALA A 359 26.98 4.00 -3.40
CA ALA A 359 27.98 3.58 -4.38
C ALA A 359 27.36 3.40 -5.77
N ALA A 360 26.21 2.73 -5.85
CA ALA A 360 25.51 2.48 -7.12
C ALA A 360 25.10 3.79 -7.80
N ASN A 361 24.54 4.72 -7.03
CA ASN A 361 24.05 6.00 -7.56
C ASN A 361 25.17 6.94 -8.01
N HIS A 362 26.38 6.79 -7.46
CA HIS A 362 27.49 7.70 -7.73
C HIS A 362 28.61 7.10 -8.59
N MET A 363 28.58 5.80 -8.83
CA MET A 363 29.55 5.15 -9.69
C MET A 363 29.08 5.18 -11.14
N LYS A 364 29.86 5.81 -12.01
CA LYS A 364 29.54 5.92 -13.43
C LYS A 364 29.46 4.53 -14.10
N GLY A 365 28.40 4.31 -14.86
CA GLY A 365 28.25 3.11 -15.67
C GLY A 365 27.53 1.96 -15.00
N VAL A 366 27.08 2.10 -13.76
CA VAL A 366 26.26 1.06 -13.12
C VAL A 366 24.88 1.05 -13.78
N SER A 367 24.43 -0.14 -14.16
CA SER A 367 23.14 -0.36 -14.85
C SER A 367 22.07 -0.94 -13.95
N ALA A 368 22.46 -1.64 -12.88
CA ALA A 368 21.49 -2.32 -12.01
C ALA A 368 22.14 -2.71 -10.67
N ILE A 369 21.28 -2.99 -9.72
CA ILE A 369 21.66 -3.47 -8.38
C ILE A 369 21.05 -4.87 -8.20
N ILE A 370 21.81 -5.81 -7.66
CA ILE A 370 21.33 -7.16 -7.36
C ILE A 370 21.39 -7.35 -5.85
N ALA A 371 20.25 -7.72 -5.25
CA ALA A 371 20.11 -8.01 -3.83
C ALA A 371 19.63 -9.45 -3.65
N MET A 372 20.46 -10.31 -3.13
CA MET A 372 20.09 -11.69 -2.77
C MET A 372 19.55 -11.68 -1.34
N SER A 373 18.33 -12.13 -1.14
CA SER A 373 17.69 -12.03 0.18
C SER A 373 16.76 -13.22 0.44
N SER A 374 16.83 -13.78 1.62
CA SER A 374 15.87 -14.82 2.04
C SER A 374 14.59 -14.23 2.62
N SER A 375 14.65 -13.01 3.18
CA SER A 375 13.52 -12.39 3.88
C SER A 375 12.93 -11.17 3.16
N GLY A 376 13.65 -10.61 2.17
CA GLY A 376 13.26 -9.38 1.51
C GLY A 376 13.70 -8.11 2.24
N ARG A 377 14.37 -8.23 3.39
CA ARG A 377 14.76 -7.05 4.16
C ARG A 377 15.78 -6.19 3.42
N THR A 378 16.80 -6.79 2.83
CA THR A 378 17.83 -6.04 2.12
C THR A 378 17.28 -5.22 0.95
N PRO A 379 16.50 -5.80 0.02
CA PRO A 379 15.90 -4.96 -1.04
C PRO A 379 14.91 -3.92 -0.48
N LEU A 380 14.24 -4.21 0.64
CA LEU A 380 13.40 -3.19 1.30
C LEU A 380 14.24 -1.97 1.71
N LEU A 381 15.33 -2.20 2.44
CA LEU A 381 16.21 -1.13 2.92
C LEU A 381 16.83 -0.35 1.75
N MET A 382 17.25 -1.05 0.71
CA MET A 382 17.77 -0.43 -0.51
C MET A 382 16.71 0.44 -1.18
N SER A 383 15.47 -0.02 -1.24
CA SER A 383 14.38 0.71 -1.89
C SER A 383 14.00 2.00 -1.16
N ARG A 384 14.44 2.18 0.12
CA ARG A 384 14.21 3.43 0.86
C ARG A 384 15.06 4.57 0.32
N ILE A 385 16.10 4.26 -0.48
CA ILE A 385 16.98 5.24 -1.10
C ILE A 385 16.57 5.39 -2.56
N SER A 386 16.20 6.59 -2.98
CA SER A 386 15.82 6.85 -4.37
C SER A 386 16.97 6.56 -5.32
N SER A 387 16.66 5.93 -6.44
CA SER A 387 17.64 5.57 -7.45
C SER A 387 16.97 5.50 -8.82
N GLY A 388 17.72 5.83 -9.86
CA GLY A 388 17.30 5.58 -11.24
C GLY A 388 17.62 4.17 -11.71
N LEU A 389 18.22 3.34 -10.85
CA LEU A 389 18.65 1.99 -11.18
C LEU A 389 17.65 0.96 -10.67
N PRO A 390 17.35 -0.09 -11.45
CA PRO A 390 16.51 -1.18 -10.94
C PRO A 390 17.26 -1.99 -9.88
N ILE A 391 16.54 -2.44 -8.87
CA ILE A 391 17.02 -3.37 -7.85
C ILE A 391 16.40 -4.73 -8.15
N PHE A 392 17.21 -5.72 -8.51
CA PHE A 392 16.74 -7.09 -8.72
C PHE A 392 16.85 -7.84 -7.39
N ALA A 393 15.70 -8.18 -6.80
CA ALA A 393 15.65 -8.97 -5.56
C ALA A 393 15.59 -10.45 -5.92
N LEU A 394 16.65 -11.17 -5.64
CA LEU A 394 16.76 -12.59 -5.95
C LEU A 394 16.52 -13.41 -4.70
N SER A 395 15.57 -14.34 -4.77
CA SER A 395 15.24 -15.24 -3.66
C SER A 395 14.72 -16.57 -4.20
N ARG A 396 14.92 -17.64 -3.43
CA ARG A 396 14.30 -18.93 -3.73
C ARG A 396 12.90 -19.07 -3.09
N HIS A 397 12.54 -18.11 -2.23
CA HIS A 397 11.27 -18.15 -1.50
C HIS A 397 10.23 -17.29 -2.23
N GLN A 398 9.20 -17.93 -2.77
CA GLN A 398 8.15 -17.23 -3.51
C GLN A 398 7.46 -16.17 -2.63
N GLU A 399 7.25 -16.46 -1.34
CA GLU A 399 6.65 -15.51 -0.41
C GLU A 399 7.47 -14.22 -0.31
N THR A 400 8.79 -14.36 -0.27
CA THR A 400 9.70 -13.20 -0.23
C THR A 400 9.59 -12.38 -1.53
N LEU A 401 9.56 -13.07 -2.67
CA LEU A 401 9.43 -12.40 -3.96
C LEU A 401 8.10 -11.64 -4.05
N ASN A 402 7.02 -12.23 -3.55
CA ASN A 402 5.71 -11.59 -3.53
C ASN A 402 5.76 -10.29 -2.70
N LEU A 403 6.40 -10.32 -1.54
CA LEU A 403 6.56 -9.11 -0.72
C LEU A 403 7.34 -8.03 -1.48
N CYS A 404 8.42 -8.43 -2.15
CA CYS A 404 9.28 -7.50 -2.90
C CYS A 404 8.56 -6.85 -4.09
N ALA A 405 7.50 -7.46 -4.59
CA ALA A 405 6.72 -6.91 -5.70
C ALA A 405 6.09 -5.54 -5.36
N LEU A 406 5.92 -5.23 -4.07
CA LEU A 406 5.35 -3.96 -3.62
C LEU A 406 6.41 -2.86 -3.44
N TYR A 407 7.70 -3.20 -3.36
CA TYR A 407 8.76 -2.24 -3.02
C TYR A 407 9.15 -1.38 -4.23
N ARG A 408 9.32 -0.09 -4.01
CA ARG A 408 9.70 0.87 -5.06
C ARG A 408 11.01 0.48 -5.72
N GLY A 409 11.00 0.38 -7.05
CA GLY A 409 12.20 0.13 -7.85
C GLY A 409 12.74 -1.29 -7.75
N VAL A 410 12.01 -2.21 -7.13
CA VAL A 410 12.45 -3.60 -6.93
C VAL A 410 11.72 -4.52 -7.89
N THR A 411 12.50 -5.35 -8.60
CA THR A 411 11.98 -6.41 -9.46
C THR A 411 12.35 -7.76 -8.84
N PRO A 412 11.37 -8.53 -8.36
CA PRO A 412 11.65 -9.84 -7.77
C PRO A 412 11.94 -10.88 -8.85
N VAL A 413 12.94 -11.72 -8.61
CA VAL A 413 13.35 -12.78 -9.56
C VAL A 413 13.63 -14.07 -8.77
N LEU A 414 12.98 -15.15 -9.18
CA LEU A 414 13.19 -16.46 -8.55
C LEU A 414 14.60 -16.95 -8.89
N TYR A 415 15.34 -17.34 -7.84
CA TYR A 415 16.73 -17.78 -7.98
C TYR A 415 17.05 -18.80 -6.88
N ASP A 416 17.29 -20.04 -7.30
CA ASP A 416 17.45 -21.18 -6.39
C ASP A 416 18.87 -21.37 -5.83
N ASP A 417 19.89 -20.81 -6.47
CA ASP A 417 21.27 -20.98 -6.02
C ASP A 417 21.54 -20.16 -4.78
N ILE A 418 21.75 -20.82 -3.65
CA ILE A 418 22.02 -20.18 -2.37
C ILE A 418 23.51 -19.99 -2.09
N SER A 419 24.36 -20.40 -3.04
CA SER A 419 25.80 -20.25 -2.85
C SER A 419 26.16 -18.75 -2.84
N ARG A 420 26.90 -18.33 -1.83
CA ARG A 420 27.38 -16.96 -1.68
C ARG A 420 28.80 -16.83 -2.25
N THR A 421 29.00 -17.45 -3.40
CA THR A 421 30.28 -17.51 -4.07
C THR A 421 30.28 -16.65 -5.30
N MET A 422 31.44 -16.39 -5.86
CA MET A 422 31.56 -15.70 -7.15
C MET A 422 30.82 -16.47 -8.24
N GLU A 423 30.84 -17.79 -8.17
CA GLU A 423 30.10 -18.62 -9.13
C GLU A 423 28.60 -18.38 -9.04
N GLY A 424 28.04 -18.31 -7.82
CA GLY A 424 26.63 -18.00 -7.59
C GLY A 424 26.29 -16.62 -8.16
N ALA A 425 27.14 -15.61 -7.91
CA ALA A 425 26.94 -14.28 -8.45
C ALA A 425 26.92 -14.28 -9.98
N GLN A 426 27.85 -15.02 -10.60
CA GLN A 426 27.90 -15.14 -12.07
C GLN A 426 26.65 -15.80 -12.63
N LYS A 427 26.15 -16.85 -11.97
CA LYS A 427 24.91 -17.53 -12.36
C LYS A 427 23.71 -16.58 -12.28
N ALA A 428 23.64 -15.75 -11.22
CA ALA A 428 22.59 -14.75 -11.04
C ALA A 428 22.60 -13.74 -12.20
N ILE A 429 23.79 -13.25 -12.56
CA ILE A 429 23.96 -12.31 -13.68
C ILE A 429 23.52 -12.97 -14.99
N SER A 430 23.94 -14.22 -15.20
CA SER A 430 23.55 -14.96 -16.41
C SER A 430 22.02 -15.10 -16.50
N LEU A 431 21.37 -15.44 -15.38
CA LEU A 431 19.92 -15.53 -15.33
C LEU A 431 19.25 -14.19 -15.71
N LEU A 432 19.76 -13.07 -15.18
CA LEU A 432 19.19 -11.77 -15.50
C LEU A 432 19.42 -11.38 -16.97
N LYS A 433 20.56 -11.78 -17.55
CA LYS A 433 20.82 -11.62 -18.99
C LYS A 433 19.85 -12.46 -19.82
N ASP A 434 19.67 -13.72 -19.46
CA ASP A 434 18.76 -14.63 -20.17
C ASP A 434 17.32 -14.12 -20.13
N LYS A 435 16.94 -13.44 -19.04
CA LYS A 435 15.62 -12.80 -18.92
C LYS A 435 15.54 -11.46 -19.65
N GLY A 436 16.63 -10.97 -20.22
CA GLY A 436 16.65 -9.71 -20.96
C GLY A 436 16.73 -8.46 -20.06
N PHE A 437 17.03 -8.62 -18.78
CA PHE A 437 17.15 -7.50 -17.86
C PHE A 437 18.52 -6.83 -17.92
N LEU A 438 19.52 -7.57 -18.35
CA LEU A 438 20.91 -7.08 -18.47
C LEU A 438 21.45 -7.39 -19.87
N MET A 439 22.39 -6.56 -20.31
CA MET A 439 23.09 -6.73 -21.58
C MET A 439 24.58 -6.95 -21.35
N ALA A 440 25.26 -7.43 -22.37
CA ALA A 440 26.73 -7.56 -22.33
C ALA A 440 27.33 -6.17 -22.15
N GLY A 441 28.24 -6.04 -21.21
CA GLY A 441 28.88 -4.77 -20.89
C GLY A 441 28.26 -4.03 -19.71
N ASP A 442 27.08 -4.46 -19.24
CA ASP A 442 26.47 -3.82 -18.05
C ASP A 442 27.31 -4.06 -16.80
N VAL A 443 27.40 -3.02 -15.96
CA VAL A 443 28.05 -3.06 -14.65
C VAL A 443 26.95 -3.13 -13.60
N VAL A 444 27.06 -4.14 -12.71
CA VAL A 444 26.04 -4.34 -11.68
C VAL A 444 26.62 -4.31 -10.27
N UNK A 445 25.96 -3.86 -9.29
CA UNK A 445 26.40 -3.82 -7.98
C UNK A 445 25.75 -4.98 -7.26
N UNK A 446 26.37 -5.88 -6.93
CA UNK A 446 25.90 -6.95 -6.21
C UNK A 446 26.15 -6.70 -4.79
N UNK A 447 25.40 -6.72 -4.22
CA UNK A 447 25.48 -6.60 -2.88
C UNK A 447 25.42 -7.95 -2.32
N UNK A 448 26.32 -8.21 -2.11
CA UNK A 448 26.40 -9.39 -1.46
C UNK A 448 25.99 -9.17 -0.11
N VAL A 449 25.08 -9.79 0.26
CA VAL A 449 24.44 -9.63 1.57
C VAL A 449 25.13 -10.44 2.66
N ILE A 450 25.30 -9.80 3.76
CA ILE A 450 25.86 -10.45 4.95
C ILE A 450 24.76 -11.29 5.63
N ASN A 451 25.14 -12.46 6.08
CA ASN A 451 24.25 -13.36 6.85
C ASN A 451 23.90 -12.73 8.21
N SER A 452 22.65 -12.86 8.61
CA SER A 452 22.12 -12.47 9.94
C SER A 452 22.87 -13.10 11.15
N ARG A 453 23.84 -14.01 10.90
CA ARG A 453 24.70 -14.61 11.96
C ARG A 453 26.08 -13.97 12.04
N GLY A 454 26.28 -12.83 11.41
CA GLY A 454 27.52 -12.03 11.55
C GLY A 454 28.83 -12.67 11.10
N ARG A 455 28.78 -13.66 10.21
CA ARG A 455 30.04 -14.24 9.69
C ARG A 455 30.43 -13.54 8.39
N ILE A 456 31.49 -12.77 8.46
CA ILE A 456 32.12 -12.14 7.30
C ILE A 456 32.95 -13.21 6.59
N CYS A 457 32.66 -13.44 5.33
CA CYS A 457 33.48 -14.33 4.53
C CYS A 457 34.70 -13.55 4.06
N ARG A 458 35.86 -13.77 4.70
CA ARG A 458 37.12 -13.16 4.31
C ARG A 458 37.65 -13.88 3.05
N ARG A 459 37.56 -13.26 1.86
CA ARG A 459 38.36 -13.67 0.72
C ARG A 459 38.74 -12.47 -0.16
N ARG A 460 39.94 -12.52 -0.65
CA ARG A 460 40.62 -11.48 -1.45
C ARG A 460 39.97 -11.23 -2.80
N PHE A 461 39.97 -9.98 -3.19
CA PHE A 461 39.61 -9.54 -4.53
C PHE A 461 40.45 -10.20 -5.60
N LYS A 462 39.82 -10.75 -6.63
CA LYS A 462 40.48 -11.00 -7.89
C LYS A 462 39.66 -10.37 -9.00
N TYR A 463 40.29 -9.51 -9.75
CA TYR A 463 39.77 -9.05 -11.03
C TYR A 463 39.72 -10.26 -11.97
N LEU A 464 38.56 -10.59 -12.44
CA LEU A 464 38.45 -11.56 -13.53
C LEU A 464 37.96 -10.80 -14.76
N PRO A 465 38.86 -10.66 -15.75
CA PRO A 465 38.39 -10.15 -17.04
C PRO A 465 37.61 -11.23 -17.75
N TYR A 466 36.36 -11.01 -17.96
CA TYR A 466 35.55 -11.83 -18.86
C TYR A 466 35.43 -11.09 -20.16
N SER A 467 35.55 -11.83 -21.25
CA SER A 467 35.84 -11.26 -22.57
C SER A 467 34.76 -10.34 -23.16
N ASP A 468 33.58 -10.23 -22.54
CA ASP A 468 32.53 -9.36 -23.08
C ASP A 468 31.60 -8.69 -22.04
N SER A 469 31.91 -8.77 -20.74
CA SER A 469 31.12 -8.05 -19.73
C SER A 469 32.01 -7.76 -18.52
N ARG A 470 32.09 -6.51 -18.15
CA ARG A 470 32.79 -6.14 -16.91
C ARG A 470 31.79 -6.26 -15.77
N VAL A 471 31.86 -7.38 -15.09
CA VAL A 471 31.07 -7.58 -13.88
C VAL A 471 31.92 -7.13 -12.68
N ILE A 472 31.55 -6.05 -12.07
CA ILE A 472 32.16 -5.64 -10.80
C ILE A 472 31.26 -6.16 -9.69
N VAL A 473 31.55 -7.39 -9.25
CA VAL A 473 30.93 -7.93 -8.04
C VAL A 473 31.74 -7.35 -6.87
N LYS A 474 31.25 -6.26 -6.31
CA LYS A 474 31.93 -5.69 -5.14
C LYS A 474 31.55 -6.43 -3.88
N GLU A 475 32.38 -7.40 -3.51
CA GLU A 475 32.48 -7.82 -2.11
C GLU A 475 33.22 -6.75 -1.27
N GLY A 476 33.61 -5.67 -1.91
CA GLY A 476 34.62 -4.74 -1.40
C GLY A 476 34.16 -3.76 -0.34
N LEU A 477 32.87 -3.48 -0.23
CA LEU A 477 32.43 -2.56 0.82
C LEU A 477 32.49 -3.20 2.21
N VAL A 478 32.33 -4.52 2.25
CA VAL A 478 32.40 -5.26 3.52
C VAL A 478 33.83 -5.31 4.05
N SER A 479 34.84 -5.36 3.17
CA SER A 479 36.23 -5.37 3.62
C SER A 479 36.71 -3.98 4.03
N LEU A 480 36.16 -2.93 3.45
CA LEU A 480 36.50 -1.55 3.86
C LEU A 480 35.85 -1.22 5.22
N LEU A 481 34.62 -1.66 5.44
CA LEU A 481 33.94 -1.46 6.73
C LEU A 481 34.59 -2.31 7.84
N SER A 482 35.11 -3.50 7.50
CA SER A 482 35.83 -4.32 8.51
C SER A 482 37.21 -3.74 8.85
N LEU A 483 37.76 -2.87 8.01
CA LEU A 483 39.01 -2.15 8.30
C LEU A 483 38.76 -0.86 9.10
N LEU A 484 37.55 -0.32 9.05
CA LEU A 484 37.20 0.90 9.81
C LEU A 484 36.72 0.61 11.24
N PHE A 485 36.40 -0.67 11.52
CA PHE A 485 35.91 -1.07 12.85
C PHE A 485 36.88 -2.01 13.61
N LEU A 486 38.14 -2.14 13.13
CA LEU A 486 39.24 -2.76 13.85
C LEU A 486 40.28 -1.71 14.26
#